data_1619d2f1963e93cc9c2445bba16eb486
#
_entry.id   1619d2f1963e93cc9c2445bba16eb486
#
_cell.length_a   1.000
_cell.length_b   1.000
_cell.length_c   1.000
_cell.angle_alpha   90.00
_cell.angle_beta   90.00
_cell.angle_gamma   90.00
#
_symmetry.space_group_name_H-M   'P 1'
#
loop_
_entity.id
_entity.type
_entity.pdbx_description
1 polymer ?
#
loop_
_entity_poly.entity_id
_entity_poly.type
_entity_poly.pdbx_seq_one_letter_code
_entity_poly.pdbx_strand_id
1 'polypeptide(L)'
;LESISILTLVKMIFMSVAMYALINKRYNNLVYGLKVAFSCMYAFCGYVILYGSCFTPWMDIVAIFPLIIMAYDRMLETGKKMFYICMIALSFIINYYLSAMSLIYIFLICGIRMVVMQERKQWKETAWNVGIGTIAGIGLSAFVLVPVFAQLSSSQRGGASKGLLSQYAGWITSSIVTDGAMAALQRWMMLYGLAFVIAVIIMGIKIYKSDRKQLIYSVAMLVVALGPVLMEA
;
A
#
# COMPACT_ATOMS: atom_id res chain seq x y z
N LEU A 1 -17.93 3.02 -22.02
CA LEU A 1 -18.27 2.82 -20.60
C LEU A 1 -18.10 1.36 -20.20
N GLU A 2 -18.65 0.40 -20.98
CA GLU A 2 -18.56 -1.04 -20.68
C GLU A 2 -17.12 -1.56 -20.58
N SER A 3 -16.24 -1.15 -21.49
CA SER A 3 -14.83 -1.58 -21.49
C SER A 3 -14.07 -1.15 -20.21
N ILE A 4 -14.37 0.04 -19.68
CA ILE A 4 -13.76 0.55 -18.45
C ILE A 4 -14.24 -0.29 -17.24
N SER A 5 -15.53 -0.61 -17.23
CA SER A 5 -16.12 -1.42 -16.14
C SER A 5 -15.54 -2.83 -16.11
N ILE A 6 -15.36 -3.46 -17.28
CA ILE A 6 -14.74 -4.78 -17.39
C ILE A 6 -13.28 -4.72 -16.91
N LEU A 7 -12.52 -3.71 -17.34
CA LEU A 7 -11.13 -3.54 -16.92
C LEU A 7 -11.01 -3.37 -15.40
N THR A 8 -11.89 -2.55 -14.82
CA THR A 8 -11.93 -2.34 -13.36
C THR A 8 -12.21 -3.66 -12.62
N LEU A 9 -13.18 -4.45 -13.11
CA LEU A 9 -13.51 -5.75 -12.53
C LEU A 9 -12.33 -6.73 -12.60
N VAL A 10 -11.64 -6.80 -13.74
CA VAL A 10 -10.43 -7.63 -13.89
C VAL A 10 -9.34 -7.21 -12.89
N LYS A 11 -9.11 -5.90 -12.71
CA LYS A 11 -8.15 -5.39 -11.73
C LYS A 11 -8.56 -5.76 -10.30
N MET A 12 -9.83 -5.67 -9.93
CA MET A 12 -10.32 -6.07 -8.60
C MET A 12 -10.13 -7.56 -8.35
N ILE A 13 -10.38 -8.42 -9.35
CA ILE A 13 -10.09 -9.86 -9.25
C ILE A 13 -8.59 -10.08 -9.01
N PHE A 14 -7.73 -9.41 -9.78
CA PHE A 14 -6.29 -9.52 -9.61
C PHE A 14 -5.83 -9.06 -8.22
N MET A 15 -6.38 -7.95 -7.69
CA MET A 15 -6.13 -7.49 -6.31
C MET A 15 -6.48 -8.55 -5.27
N SER A 16 -7.67 -9.16 -5.39
CA SER A 16 -8.11 -10.23 -4.48
C SER A 16 -7.16 -11.42 -4.52
N VAL A 17 -6.78 -11.87 -5.71
CA VAL A 17 -5.87 -13.01 -5.89
C VAL A 17 -4.47 -12.70 -5.33
N ALA A 18 -3.92 -11.52 -5.62
CA ALA A 18 -2.61 -11.11 -5.11
C ALA A 18 -2.60 -11.03 -3.58
N MET A 19 -3.66 -10.46 -2.99
CA MET A 19 -3.79 -10.37 -1.53
C MET A 19 -4.01 -11.74 -0.89
N TYR A 20 -4.80 -12.62 -1.51
CA TYR A 20 -4.96 -14.00 -1.06
C TYR A 20 -3.63 -14.76 -1.05
N ALA A 21 -2.82 -14.62 -2.09
CA ALA A 21 -1.50 -15.25 -2.16
C ALA A 21 -0.58 -14.77 -1.03
N LEU A 22 -0.57 -13.47 -0.73
CA LEU A 22 0.19 -12.88 0.37
C LEU A 22 -0.28 -13.42 1.73
N ILE A 23 -1.60 -13.41 1.99
CA ILE A 23 -2.19 -13.90 3.24
C ILE A 23 -1.91 -15.39 3.40
N ASN A 24 -2.09 -16.18 2.36
CA ASN A 24 -1.85 -17.62 2.39
C ASN A 24 -0.38 -17.94 2.69
N LYS A 25 0.56 -17.17 2.14
CA LYS A 25 1.99 -17.34 2.43
C LYS A 25 2.34 -16.97 3.87
N ARG A 26 1.81 -15.86 4.39
CA ARG A 26 2.15 -15.36 5.73
C ARG A 26 1.41 -16.05 6.86
N TYR A 27 0.17 -16.44 6.64
CA TYR A 27 -0.76 -16.96 7.65
C TYR A 27 -1.35 -18.30 7.22
N ASN A 28 -0.48 -19.31 7.08
CA ASN A 28 -0.89 -20.63 6.60
C ASN A 28 -1.98 -21.28 7.50
N ASN A 29 -1.93 -21.01 8.81
CA ASN A 29 -2.84 -21.56 9.82
C ASN A 29 -4.21 -20.84 9.88
N LEU A 30 -4.44 -19.81 9.07
CA LEU A 30 -5.72 -19.10 9.06
C LEU A 30 -6.78 -19.92 8.30
N VAL A 31 -8.01 -19.91 8.81
CA VAL A 31 -9.16 -20.57 8.17
C VAL A 31 -9.37 -20.03 6.75
N TYR A 32 -9.62 -20.92 5.78
CA TYR A 32 -9.79 -20.58 4.35
C TYR A 32 -10.79 -19.42 4.13
N GLY A 33 -11.97 -19.50 4.76
CA GLY A 33 -12.99 -18.46 4.63
C GLY A 33 -12.51 -17.07 5.06
N LEU A 34 -11.67 -16.98 6.11
CA LEU A 34 -11.09 -15.70 6.54
C LEU A 34 -10.06 -15.18 5.52
N LYS A 35 -9.24 -16.05 4.93
CA LYS A 35 -8.30 -15.64 3.88
C LYS A 35 -9.02 -15.02 2.69
N VAL A 36 -10.10 -15.66 2.24
CA VAL A 36 -10.93 -15.17 1.14
C VAL A 36 -11.61 -13.84 1.53
N ALA A 37 -12.22 -13.77 2.71
CA ALA A 37 -12.90 -12.57 3.19
C ALA A 37 -11.94 -11.35 3.21
N PHE A 38 -10.75 -11.47 3.79
CA PHE A 38 -9.77 -10.39 3.81
C PHE A 38 -9.27 -10.01 2.41
N SER A 39 -9.13 -10.97 1.52
CA SER A 39 -8.71 -10.71 0.15
C SER A 39 -9.79 -9.94 -0.63
N CYS A 40 -11.06 -10.28 -0.44
CA CYS A 40 -12.18 -9.54 -1.01
C CYS A 40 -12.28 -8.15 -0.40
N MET A 41 -12.16 -8.00 0.92
CA MET A 41 -12.17 -6.68 1.59
C MET A 41 -11.07 -5.75 1.06
N TYR A 42 -9.90 -6.28 0.73
CA TYR A 42 -8.83 -5.50 0.10
C TYR A 42 -9.23 -4.99 -1.29
N ALA A 43 -9.82 -5.84 -2.13
CA ALA A 43 -10.25 -5.46 -3.47
C ALA A 43 -11.46 -4.50 -3.47
N PHE A 44 -12.31 -4.57 -2.45
CA PHE A 44 -13.46 -3.69 -2.26
C PHE A 44 -13.18 -2.56 -1.24
N CYS A 45 -11.91 -2.20 -1.03
CA CYS A 45 -11.59 -1.09 -0.14
C CYS A 45 -12.14 0.24 -0.70
N GLY A 46 -12.40 1.20 0.19
CA GLY A 46 -12.98 2.49 -0.17
C GLY A 46 -12.23 3.23 -1.26
N TYR A 47 -10.90 3.13 -1.26
CA TYR A 47 -10.05 3.70 -2.30
C TYR A 47 -10.38 3.14 -3.71
N VAL A 48 -10.52 1.82 -3.83
CA VAL A 48 -10.83 1.16 -5.10
C VAL A 48 -12.22 1.53 -5.59
N ILE A 49 -13.20 1.60 -4.69
CA ILE A 49 -14.58 1.99 -5.02
C ILE A 49 -14.63 3.45 -5.48
N LEU A 50 -13.94 4.35 -4.77
CA LEU A 50 -13.95 5.77 -5.06
C LEU A 50 -13.24 6.10 -6.37
N TYR A 51 -12.02 5.59 -6.55
CA TYR A 51 -11.17 5.95 -7.69
C TYR A 51 -11.28 4.99 -8.88
N GLY A 52 -11.86 3.81 -8.70
CA GLY A 52 -12.00 2.81 -9.76
C GLY A 52 -12.80 3.27 -10.98
N SER A 53 -13.77 4.16 -10.77
CA SER A 53 -14.58 4.73 -11.84
C SER A 53 -13.92 5.93 -12.54
N CYS A 54 -13.10 6.72 -11.82
CA CYS A 54 -12.54 7.98 -12.30
C CYS A 54 -11.07 7.87 -12.72
N PHE A 55 -10.27 7.11 -11.99
CA PHE A 55 -8.81 7.02 -12.17
C PHE A 55 -8.33 5.56 -12.18
N THR A 56 -8.80 4.81 -13.17
CA THR A 56 -8.45 3.38 -13.34
C THR A 56 -6.95 3.07 -13.27
N PRO A 57 -6.00 3.90 -13.79
CA PRO A 57 -4.56 3.64 -13.67
C PRO A 57 -4.02 3.66 -12.23
N TRP A 58 -4.73 4.27 -11.30
CA TRP A 58 -4.30 4.30 -9.90
C TRP A 58 -4.51 2.96 -9.19
N MET A 59 -5.44 2.15 -9.69
CA MET A 59 -5.71 0.82 -9.17
C MET A 59 -4.55 -0.16 -9.41
N ASP A 60 -3.72 0.07 -10.42
CA ASP A 60 -2.63 -0.86 -10.79
C ASP A 60 -1.59 -0.99 -9.67
N ILE A 61 -1.28 0.12 -8.98
CA ILE A 61 -0.34 0.08 -7.85
C ILE A 61 -0.94 -0.66 -6.66
N VAL A 62 -2.24 -0.46 -6.38
CA VAL A 62 -2.94 -1.22 -5.32
C VAL A 62 -2.91 -2.72 -5.63
N ALA A 63 -3.08 -3.08 -6.90
CA ALA A 63 -3.02 -4.48 -7.34
C ALA A 63 -1.63 -5.12 -7.17
N ILE A 64 -0.57 -4.37 -7.42
CA ILE A 64 0.82 -4.84 -7.34
C ILE A 64 1.37 -4.80 -5.92
N PHE A 65 0.85 -3.95 -5.04
CA PHE A 65 1.37 -3.74 -3.69
C PHE A 65 1.52 -5.03 -2.87
N PRO A 66 0.56 -5.97 -2.82
CA PRO A 66 0.75 -7.26 -2.14
C PRO A 66 1.91 -8.09 -2.72
N LEU A 67 2.13 -8.00 -4.04
CA LEU A 67 3.22 -8.72 -4.70
C LEU A 67 4.59 -8.13 -4.35
N ILE A 68 4.69 -6.80 -4.17
CA ILE A 68 5.92 -6.15 -3.69
C ILE A 68 6.24 -6.64 -2.27
N ILE A 69 5.24 -6.74 -1.40
CA ILE A 69 5.42 -7.28 -0.05
C ILE A 69 5.86 -8.75 -0.09
N MET A 70 5.26 -9.56 -0.97
CA MET A 70 5.69 -10.95 -1.18
C MET A 70 7.13 -11.06 -1.70
N ALA A 71 7.51 -10.15 -2.60
CA ALA A 71 8.87 -10.09 -3.13
C ALA A 71 9.88 -9.71 -2.04
N TYR A 72 9.52 -8.77 -1.17
CA TYR A 72 10.30 -8.43 0.02
C TYR A 72 10.45 -9.63 0.96
N ASP A 73 9.36 -10.33 1.29
CA ASP A 73 9.40 -11.51 2.14
C ASP A 73 10.32 -12.60 1.55
N ARG A 74 10.19 -12.84 0.25
CA ARG A 74 11.04 -13.81 -0.45
C ARG A 74 12.52 -13.41 -0.44
N MET A 75 12.81 -12.12 -0.56
CA MET A 75 14.18 -11.60 -0.46
C MET A 75 14.78 -11.89 0.92
N LEU A 76 14.00 -11.72 2.00
CA LEU A 76 14.44 -12.03 3.36
C LEU A 76 14.68 -13.54 3.57
N GLU A 77 13.82 -14.38 2.99
CA GLU A 77 13.91 -15.83 3.14
C GLU A 77 15.05 -16.46 2.34
N THR A 78 15.27 -15.98 1.11
CA THR A 78 16.17 -16.61 0.14
C THR A 78 17.45 -15.83 -0.14
N GLY A 79 17.56 -14.58 0.30
CA GLY A 79 18.62 -13.65 -0.06
C GLY A 79 18.57 -13.15 -1.52
N LYS A 80 17.69 -13.69 -2.36
CA LYS A 80 17.59 -13.36 -3.79
C LYS A 80 16.80 -12.06 -4.00
N LYS A 81 17.47 -11.02 -4.53
CA LYS A 81 16.91 -9.67 -4.69
C LYS A 81 16.16 -9.46 -6.02
N MET A 82 16.39 -10.32 -7.03
CA MET A 82 15.90 -10.08 -8.40
C MET A 82 14.39 -9.86 -8.46
N PHE A 83 13.61 -10.69 -7.76
CA PHE A 83 12.15 -10.54 -7.77
C PHE A 83 11.69 -9.21 -7.15
N TYR A 84 12.34 -8.78 -6.07
CA TYR A 84 12.05 -7.48 -5.44
C TYR A 84 12.42 -6.31 -6.38
N ILE A 85 13.59 -6.35 -7.03
CA ILE A 85 14.03 -5.36 -8.00
C ILE A 85 13.04 -5.24 -9.16
N CYS A 86 12.62 -6.39 -9.73
CA CYS A 86 11.65 -6.40 -10.83
C CYS A 86 10.29 -5.82 -10.41
N MET A 87 9.81 -6.13 -9.22
CA MET A 87 8.52 -5.61 -8.75
C MET A 87 8.56 -4.12 -8.46
N ILE A 88 9.66 -3.60 -7.91
CA ILE A 88 9.86 -2.15 -7.74
C ILE A 88 9.95 -1.47 -9.10
N ALA A 89 10.74 -1.98 -10.04
CA ALA A 89 10.84 -1.42 -11.38
C ALA A 89 9.48 -1.38 -12.08
N LEU A 90 8.73 -2.49 -12.05
CA LEU A 90 7.41 -2.59 -12.63
C LEU A 90 6.44 -1.54 -12.04
N SER A 91 6.45 -1.35 -10.74
CA SER A 91 5.60 -0.36 -10.08
C SER A 91 5.90 1.06 -10.59
N PHE A 92 7.17 1.44 -10.71
CA PHE A 92 7.57 2.76 -11.22
C PHE A 92 7.27 2.96 -12.70
N ILE A 93 7.34 1.89 -13.51
CA ILE A 93 6.96 1.93 -14.92
C ILE A 93 5.46 2.20 -15.09
N ILE A 94 4.62 1.57 -14.25
CA ILE A 94 3.17 1.71 -14.32
C ILE A 94 2.71 3.07 -13.83
N ASN A 95 3.16 3.50 -12.65
CA ASN A 95 2.78 4.78 -12.08
C ASN A 95 3.83 5.27 -11.10
N TYR A 96 4.69 6.18 -11.56
CA TYR A 96 5.81 6.70 -10.76
C TYR A 96 5.36 7.42 -9.49
N TYR A 97 4.25 8.17 -9.55
CA TYR A 97 3.76 8.98 -8.42
C TYR A 97 3.28 8.11 -7.26
N LEU A 98 2.35 7.19 -7.55
CA LEU A 98 1.84 6.28 -6.53
C LEU A 98 2.89 5.29 -6.05
N SER A 99 3.83 4.91 -6.91
CA SER A 99 4.95 4.05 -6.51
C SER A 99 5.88 4.72 -5.52
N ALA A 100 6.15 6.03 -5.70
CA ALA A 100 6.93 6.80 -4.73
C ALA A 100 6.23 6.84 -3.36
N MET A 101 4.92 7.06 -3.33
CA MET A 101 4.13 6.99 -2.09
C MET A 101 4.14 5.58 -1.48
N SER A 102 3.96 4.55 -2.31
CA SER A 102 3.99 3.15 -1.87
C SER A 102 5.33 2.75 -1.28
N LEU A 103 6.45 3.32 -1.76
CA LEU A 103 7.77 3.09 -1.19
C LEU A 103 7.86 3.53 0.27
N ILE A 104 7.24 4.64 0.64
CA ILE A 104 7.22 5.11 2.03
C ILE A 104 6.57 4.03 2.92
N TYR A 105 5.43 3.48 2.48
CA TYR A 105 4.76 2.39 3.20
C TYR A 105 5.61 1.12 3.25
N ILE A 106 6.28 0.77 2.16
CA ILE A 106 7.19 -0.39 2.11
C ILE A 106 8.32 -0.21 3.12
N PHE A 107 8.96 0.98 3.18
CA PHE A 107 10.02 1.25 4.14
C PHE A 107 9.50 1.22 5.59
N LEU A 108 8.29 1.72 5.86
CA LEU A 108 7.67 1.61 7.18
C LEU A 108 7.41 0.15 7.56
N ILE A 109 6.83 -0.64 6.65
CA ILE A 109 6.59 -2.07 6.85
C ILE A 109 7.90 -2.81 7.10
N CYS A 110 8.92 -2.53 6.30
CA CYS A 110 10.24 -3.11 6.44
C CYS A 110 10.88 -2.74 7.78
N GLY A 111 10.80 -1.46 8.16
CA GLY A 111 11.33 -0.95 9.43
C GLY A 111 10.66 -1.60 10.63
N ILE A 112 9.34 -1.66 10.67
CA ILE A 112 8.57 -2.31 11.73
C ILE A 112 8.93 -3.80 11.81
N ARG A 113 9.01 -4.48 10.66
CA ARG A 113 9.36 -5.89 10.63
C ARG A 113 10.79 -6.14 11.13
N MET A 114 11.75 -5.30 10.77
CA MET A 114 13.12 -5.39 11.29
C MET A 114 13.14 -5.25 12.81
N VAL A 115 12.44 -4.25 13.35
CA VAL A 115 12.43 -3.98 14.80
C VAL A 115 11.75 -5.11 15.58
N VAL A 116 10.64 -5.66 15.06
CA VAL A 116 9.81 -6.62 15.82
C VAL A 116 10.26 -8.07 15.61
N MET A 117 10.65 -8.43 14.39
CA MET A 117 10.84 -9.83 14.00
C MET A 117 12.30 -10.25 13.87
N GLN A 118 13.22 -9.32 13.69
CA GLN A 118 14.63 -9.62 13.43
C GLN A 118 15.52 -9.29 14.63
N GLU A 119 16.61 -10.05 14.75
CA GLU A 119 17.69 -9.71 15.66
C GLU A 119 18.47 -8.48 15.17
N ARG A 120 18.94 -7.64 16.07
CA ARG A 120 19.70 -6.41 15.75
C ARG A 120 20.89 -6.65 14.82
N LYS A 121 21.48 -7.83 14.88
CA LYS A 121 22.62 -8.23 14.05
C LYS A 121 22.27 -8.27 12.56
N GLN A 122 21.02 -8.63 12.23
CA GLN A 122 20.55 -8.77 10.85
C GLN A 122 20.01 -7.45 10.25
N TRP A 123 19.81 -6.41 11.05
CA TRP A 123 19.22 -5.16 10.61
C TRP A 123 20.03 -4.47 9.51
N LYS A 124 21.35 -4.40 9.67
CA LYS A 124 22.24 -3.76 8.69
C LYS A 124 22.17 -4.47 7.33
N GLU A 125 22.22 -5.79 7.34
CA GLU A 125 22.14 -6.58 6.12
C GLU A 125 20.79 -6.44 5.42
N THR A 126 19.71 -6.50 6.17
CA THR A 126 18.35 -6.32 5.63
C THR A 126 18.16 -4.92 5.08
N ALA A 127 18.53 -3.87 5.82
CA ALA A 127 18.43 -2.48 5.36
C ALA A 127 19.27 -2.25 4.09
N TRP A 128 20.48 -2.82 4.04
CA TRP A 128 21.34 -2.75 2.87
C TRP A 128 20.74 -3.45 1.64
N ASN A 129 20.18 -4.64 1.84
CA ASN A 129 19.54 -5.40 0.79
C ASN A 129 18.30 -4.71 0.23
N VAL A 130 17.46 -4.13 1.10
CA VAL A 130 16.29 -3.33 0.72
C VAL A 130 16.73 -2.07 -0.02
N GLY A 131 17.71 -1.34 0.52
CA GLY A 131 18.24 -0.12 -0.09
C GLY A 131 18.77 -0.36 -1.50
N ILE A 132 19.68 -1.30 -1.66
CA ILE A 132 20.26 -1.66 -2.98
C ILE A 132 19.15 -2.16 -3.92
N GLY A 133 18.26 -3.04 -3.46
CA GLY A 133 17.17 -3.56 -4.28
C GLY A 133 16.25 -2.46 -4.78
N THR A 134 15.93 -1.47 -3.93
CA THR A 134 15.10 -0.33 -4.29
C THR A 134 15.83 0.58 -5.30
N ILE A 135 17.09 0.94 -5.04
CA ILE A 135 17.89 1.77 -5.97
C ILE A 135 18.03 1.08 -7.33
N ALA A 136 18.32 -0.21 -7.34
CA ALA A 136 18.42 -0.98 -8.59
C ALA A 136 17.07 -1.04 -9.32
N GLY A 137 15.94 -1.19 -8.62
CA GLY A 137 14.61 -1.18 -9.22
C GLY A 137 14.24 0.17 -9.82
N ILE A 138 14.53 1.28 -9.12
CA ILE A 138 14.35 2.63 -9.62
C ILE A 138 15.28 2.87 -10.83
N GLY A 139 16.55 2.45 -10.75
CA GLY A 139 17.49 2.54 -11.84
C GLY A 139 17.04 1.79 -13.10
N LEU A 140 16.45 0.61 -12.93
CA LEU A 140 15.89 -0.17 -14.05
C LEU A 140 14.69 0.54 -14.70
N SER A 141 13.92 1.33 -13.96
CA SER A 141 12.80 2.13 -14.47
C SER A 141 13.22 3.53 -14.96
N ALA A 142 14.52 3.87 -14.94
CA ALA A 142 15.02 5.20 -15.29
C ALA A 142 14.64 5.66 -16.69
N PHE A 143 14.50 4.72 -17.65
CA PHE A 143 14.08 5.05 -19.02
C PHE A 143 12.67 5.67 -19.09
N VAL A 144 11.79 5.41 -18.11
CA VAL A 144 10.49 6.08 -17.95
C VAL A 144 10.61 7.31 -17.06
N LEU A 145 11.38 7.21 -15.98
CA LEU A 145 11.48 8.26 -14.97
C LEU A 145 12.19 9.51 -15.48
N VAL A 146 13.28 9.36 -16.25
CA VAL A 146 14.06 10.50 -16.75
C VAL A 146 13.21 11.46 -17.61
N PRO A 147 12.46 11.00 -18.64
CA PRO A 147 11.62 11.91 -19.42
C PRO A 147 10.48 12.51 -18.58
N VAL A 148 9.92 11.76 -17.63
CA VAL A 148 8.88 12.27 -16.72
C VAL A 148 9.42 13.41 -15.85
N PHE A 149 10.59 13.25 -15.24
CA PHE A 149 11.22 14.31 -14.45
C PHE A 149 11.61 15.52 -15.29
N ALA A 150 12.07 15.32 -16.51
CA ALA A 150 12.35 16.41 -17.44
C ALA A 150 11.09 17.22 -17.75
N GLN A 151 9.95 16.57 -17.98
CA GLN A 151 8.67 17.24 -18.19
C GLN A 151 8.15 17.95 -16.94
N LEU A 152 8.31 17.33 -15.75
CA LEU A 152 7.90 17.95 -14.49
C LEU A 152 8.71 19.21 -14.19
N SER A 153 10.00 19.22 -14.46
CA SER A 153 10.87 20.39 -14.24
C SER A 153 10.55 21.54 -15.18
N SER A 154 10.06 21.27 -16.39
CA SER A 154 9.62 22.29 -17.36
C SER A 154 8.19 22.76 -17.16
N SER A 155 7.39 22.06 -16.36
CA SER A 155 5.99 22.43 -16.10
C SER A 155 5.91 23.53 -15.05
N GLN A 156 5.03 24.54 -15.28
CA GLN A 156 4.77 25.64 -14.35
C GLN A 156 4.26 25.17 -12.95
N ARG A 157 3.82 23.94 -12.82
CA ARG A 157 3.42 23.34 -11.54
C ARG A 157 4.60 23.14 -10.58
N GLY A 158 5.83 23.05 -11.09
CA GLY A 158 7.05 22.99 -10.25
C GLY A 158 7.50 24.34 -9.68
N GLY A 159 6.96 25.46 -10.18
CA GLY A 159 7.41 26.81 -9.81
C GLY A 159 6.62 27.51 -8.69
N ALA A 160 5.48 26.98 -8.30
CA ALA A 160 4.65 27.60 -7.24
C ALA A 160 4.64 26.72 -5.98
N SER A 161 5.76 26.68 -5.26
CA SER A 161 5.77 26.18 -3.89
C SER A 161 5.12 27.18 -2.95
N LYS A 162 3.80 27.36 -3.01
CA LYS A 162 3.05 27.77 -1.83
C LYS A 162 3.32 26.68 -0.80
N GLY A 163 3.86 27.05 0.36
CA GLY A 163 4.37 26.12 1.33
C GLY A 163 3.41 24.94 1.54
N LEU A 164 3.93 23.72 1.57
CA LEU A 164 3.16 22.49 1.74
C LEU A 164 2.09 22.63 2.84
N LEU A 165 2.40 23.29 3.94
CA LEU A 165 1.48 23.60 5.05
C LEU A 165 0.25 24.41 4.64
N SER A 166 0.36 25.38 3.73
CA SER A 166 -0.78 26.18 3.28
C SER A 166 -1.69 25.43 2.30
N GLN A 167 -1.13 24.50 1.54
CA GLN A 167 -1.92 23.59 0.70
C GLN A 167 -2.70 22.59 1.54
N TYR A 168 -2.07 22.00 2.56
CA TYR A 168 -2.75 21.08 3.49
C TYR A 168 -3.84 21.79 4.31
N ALA A 169 -3.58 23.00 4.80
CA ALA A 169 -4.58 23.79 5.51
C ALA A 169 -5.78 24.16 4.62
N GLY A 170 -5.55 24.52 3.36
CA GLY A 170 -6.62 24.77 2.39
C GLY A 170 -7.43 23.54 2.04
N TRP A 171 -6.82 22.36 2.04
CA TRP A 171 -7.50 21.09 1.75
C TRP A 171 -8.36 20.63 2.94
N ILE A 172 -7.87 20.77 4.16
CA ILE A 172 -8.63 20.47 5.40
C ILE A 172 -9.87 21.36 5.50
N THR A 173 -9.75 22.67 5.20
CA THR A 173 -10.89 23.59 5.25
C THR A 173 -11.91 23.34 4.14
N SER A 174 -11.51 22.90 2.97
CA SER A 174 -12.44 22.56 1.87
C SER A 174 -13.19 21.25 2.08
N SER A 175 -12.58 20.30 2.81
CA SER A 175 -13.20 18.99 3.11
C SER A 175 -14.35 19.08 4.12
N ILE A 176 -14.38 20.12 4.93
CA ILE A 176 -15.42 20.33 5.97
C ILE A 176 -16.74 20.90 5.40
N VAL A 177 -16.70 21.48 4.19
CA VAL A 177 -17.83 22.30 3.64
C VAL A 177 -18.68 21.57 2.60
N THR A 178 -18.37 20.34 2.20
CA THR A 178 -19.14 19.64 1.16
C THR A 178 -20.27 18.79 1.75
N ASP A 179 -21.46 19.39 1.87
CA ASP A 179 -22.73 18.68 2.10
C ASP A 179 -23.16 17.95 0.83
N GLY A 180 -23.52 16.66 0.95
CA GLY A 180 -24.14 15.89 -0.12
C GLY A 180 -23.67 14.44 -0.24
N ALA A 181 -23.71 13.88 -1.45
CA ALA A 181 -23.34 12.49 -1.75
C ALA A 181 -21.93 12.10 -1.31
N MET A 182 -20.98 13.06 -1.29
CA MET A 182 -19.61 12.87 -0.80
C MET A 182 -19.58 12.62 0.72
N ALA A 183 -20.39 13.30 1.51
CA ALA A 183 -20.46 13.09 2.95
C ALA A 183 -21.09 11.72 3.30
N ALA A 184 -22.00 11.23 2.49
CA ALA A 184 -22.53 9.87 2.61
C ALA A 184 -21.44 8.82 2.29
N LEU A 185 -20.70 9.03 1.21
CA LEU A 185 -19.57 8.15 0.83
C LEU A 185 -18.49 8.11 1.90
N GLN A 186 -18.15 9.25 2.48
CA GLN A 186 -17.16 9.38 3.55
C GLN A 186 -17.59 8.66 4.83
N ARG A 187 -18.88 8.71 5.18
CA ARG A 187 -19.47 7.92 6.28
C ARG A 187 -19.38 6.41 6.03
N TRP A 188 -19.63 5.96 4.82
CA TRP A 188 -19.44 4.56 4.44
C TRP A 188 -17.96 4.13 4.53
N MET A 189 -17.03 4.98 4.09
CA MET A 189 -15.59 4.72 4.22
C MET A 189 -15.15 4.61 5.68
N MET A 190 -15.70 5.45 6.59
CA MET A 190 -15.44 5.33 8.02
C MET A 190 -15.99 4.01 8.61
N LEU A 191 -17.19 3.58 8.20
CA LEU A 191 -17.75 2.30 8.65
C LEU A 191 -16.92 1.10 8.18
N TYR A 192 -16.43 1.12 6.95
CA TYR A 192 -15.50 0.10 6.44
C TYR A 192 -14.16 0.13 7.19
N GLY A 193 -13.62 1.31 7.46
CA GLY A 193 -12.42 1.48 8.28
C GLY A 193 -12.61 0.90 9.68
N LEU A 194 -13.75 1.17 10.31
CA LEU A 194 -14.09 0.66 11.64
C LEU A 194 -14.28 -0.86 11.64
N ALA A 195 -14.92 -1.42 10.63
CA ALA A 195 -15.07 -2.87 10.45
C ALA A 195 -13.69 -3.54 10.23
N PHE A 196 -12.79 -2.91 9.47
CA PHE A 196 -11.41 -3.36 9.29
C PHE A 196 -10.63 -3.34 10.61
N VAL A 197 -10.76 -2.27 11.41
CA VAL A 197 -10.14 -2.17 12.74
C VAL A 197 -10.66 -3.27 13.66
N ILE A 198 -11.96 -3.50 13.70
CA ILE A 198 -12.57 -4.58 14.51
C ILE A 198 -12.04 -5.95 14.05
N ALA A 199 -11.97 -6.19 12.74
CA ALA A 199 -11.45 -7.45 12.19
C ALA A 199 -9.99 -7.67 12.57
N VAL A 200 -9.16 -6.61 12.56
CA VAL A 200 -7.74 -6.69 12.96
C VAL A 200 -7.61 -6.89 14.47
N ILE A 201 -8.46 -6.26 15.29
CA ILE A 201 -8.48 -6.49 16.74
C ILE A 201 -8.84 -7.96 17.04
N ILE A 202 -9.87 -8.50 16.39
CA ILE A 202 -10.27 -9.91 16.55
C ILE A 202 -9.14 -10.84 16.10
N MET A 203 -8.49 -10.53 14.99
CA MET A 203 -7.33 -11.27 14.50
C MET A 203 -6.15 -11.16 15.46
N GLY A 204 -5.89 -9.96 16.01
CA GLY A 204 -4.87 -9.71 17.03
C GLY A 204 -5.09 -10.50 18.30
N ILE A 205 -6.33 -10.58 18.81
CA ILE A 205 -6.68 -11.38 19.99
C ILE A 205 -6.45 -12.88 19.72
N LYS A 206 -6.74 -13.35 18.52
CA LYS A 206 -6.55 -14.75 18.13
C LYS A 206 -5.06 -15.12 17.97
N ILE A 207 -4.24 -14.18 17.47
CA ILE A 207 -2.78 -14.31 17.32
C ILE A 207 -2.08 -14.15 18.67
N TYR A 208 -2.62 -13.35 19.62
CA TYR A 208 -2.04 -13.14 20.95
C TYR A 208 -1.83 -14.43 21.73
N LYS A 209 -2.68 -15.43 21.52
CA LYS A 209 -2.51 -16.76 22.11
C LYS A 209 -1.36 -17.57 21.50
N SER A 210 -0.87 -17.18 20.32
CA SER A 210 0.12 -17.96 19.57
C SER A 210 1.52 -17.33 19.61
N ASP A 211 1.67 -16.01 19.36
CA ASP A 211 2.99 -15.37 19.30
C ASP A 211 2.91 -13.84 19.55
N ARG A 212 3.54 -13.39 20.64
CA ARG A 212 3.57 -11.99 21.08
C ARG A 212 4.21 -11.04 20.03
N LYS A 213 5.23 -11.52 19.29
CA LYS A 213 5.91 -10.71 18.27
C LYS A 213 5.01 -10.44 17.07
N GLN A 214 4.24 -11.44 16.64
CA GLN A 214 3.28 -11.27 15.54
C GLN A 214 2.16 -10.31 15.90
N LEU A 215 1.72 -10.30 17.16
CA LEU A 215 0.72 -9.33 17.64
C LEU A 215 1.26 -7.89 17.54
N ILE A 216 2.45 -7.64 18.08
CA ILE A 216 3.07 -6.30 18.04
C ILE A 216 3.24 -5.84 16.59
N TYR A 217 3.69 -6.72 15.71
CA TYR A 217 3.82 -6.44 14.29
C TYR A 217 2.46 -6.08 13.65
N SER A 218 1.41 -6.85 13.93
CA SER A 218 0.07 -6.61 13.38
C SER A 218 -0.54 -5.30 13.87
N VAL A 219 -0.34 -4.96 15.16
CA VAL A 219 -0.80 -3.69 15.74
C VAL A 219 -0.03 -2.51 15.14
N ALA A 220 1.29 -2.63 15.01
CA ALA A 220 2.10 -1.57 14.39
C ALA A 220 1.72 -1.35 12.92
N MET A 221 1.44 -2.42 12.17
CA MET A 221 0.94 -2.34 10.80
C MET A 221 -0.43 -1.66 10.71
N LEU A 222 -1.31 -1.92 11.68
CA LEU A 222 -2.61 -1.26 11.77
C LEU A 222 -2.45 0.24 12.01
N VAL A 223 -1.58 0.65 12.92
CA VAL A 223 -1.30 2.07 13.20
C VAL A 223 -0.79 2.78 11.95
N VAL A 224 0.09 2.13 11.18
CA VAL A 224 0.58 2.68 9.90
C VAL A 224 -0.54 2.78 8.85
N ALA A 225 -1.42 1.78 8.78
CA ALA A 225 -2.55 1.80 7.85
C ALA A 225 -3.61 2.84 8.20
N LEU A 226 -3.78 3.15 9.49
CA LEU A 226 -4.71 4.17 9.98
C LEU A 226 -4.12 5.59 9.94
N GLY A 227 -2.79 5.73 9.86
CA GLY A 227 -2.12 7.02 9.84
C GLY A 227 -2.69 8.01 8.82
N PRO A 228 -2.88 7.65 7.54
CA PRO A 228 -3.51 8.51 6.55
C PRO A 228 -4.96 8.87 6.88
N VAL A 229 -5.72 7.93 7.42
CA VAL A 229 -7.14 8.14 7.79
C VAL A 229 -7.27 9.11 8.98
N LEU A 230 -6.34 9.04 9.93
CA LEU A 230 -6.29 9.95 11.08
C LEU A 230 -5.76 11.36 10.71
N MET A 231 -5.03 11.48 9.60
CA MET A 231 -4.60 12.78 9.07
C MET A 231 -5.68 13.46 8.23
N GLU A 232 -6.70 12.72 7.78
CA GLU A 232 -7.85 13.23 7.03
C GLU A 232 -9.06 13.54 7.94
N ALA A 233 -9.03 13.14 9.22
CA ALA A 233 -10.07 13.42 10.22
C ALA A 233 -9.76 14.64 11.06
#